data_0a75e21bea1612b851651e7460172aeb
#
_entry.id   0a75e21bea1612b851651e7460172aeb
#
_cell.length_a   1.000
_cell.length_b   1.000
_cell.length_c   1.000
_cell.angle_alpha   90.00
_cell.angle_beta   90.00
_cell.angle_gamma   90.00
#
_symmetry.space_group_name_H-M   'P 1'
#
loop_
_entity.id
_entity.type
_entity.pdbx_description
1 polymer ?
#
loop_
_entity_poly.entity_id
_entity_poly.type
_entity_poly.pdbx_seq_one_letter_code
_entity_poly.pdbx_strand_id
1 'polypeptide(L)'
;MNKAVVVFALVVVAGLSTIASQARAAEKSKKGGTAILMPAGDIKWTDVPQFPGVKMAVLQGDPDKGAHHTLIKLPAGFTAPLHHHTSDHYATVLSGTMVFTVDGKEQRLPPGSYFSFTGKKTHITKCDAGTDCVISNDVRGKWDVVPEEGKAAKM
;
A
#
# COMPACT_ATOMS: atom_id res chain seq x y z
N MET A 1 -18.01 -14.69 -87.35
CA MET A 1 -17.96 -13.44 -86.58
C MET A 1 -18.83 -13.63 -85.35
N ASN A 2 -18.30 -14.18 -84.23
CA ASN A 2 -19.08 -14.39 -82.99
C ASN A 2 -18.31 -13.80 -81.85
N LYS A 3 -18.91 -12.87 -81.14
CA LYS A 3 -18.36 -12.18 -80.01
C LYS A 3 -18.66 -13.01 -78.73
N ALA A 4 -17.61 -13.36 -78.07
CA ALA A 4 -17.72 -13.99 -76.77
C ALA A 4 -18.01 -12.93 -75.72
N VAL A 5 -19.02 -13.17 -74.88
CA VAL A 5 -19.34 -12.40 -73.71
C VAL A 5 -18.76 -13.16 -72.52
N VAL A 6 -17.82 -12.54 -71.80
CA VAL A 6 -17.27 -13.04 -70.55
C VAL A 6 -18.10 -12.49 -69.43
N VAL A 7 -18.75 -13.38 -68.69
CA VAL A 7 -19.47 -13.03 -67.47
C VAL A 7 -18.51 -13.13 -66.28
N PHE A 8 -18.23 -12.02 -65.64
CA PHE A 8 -17.56 -11.97 -64.35
C PHE A 8 -18.54 -12.31 -63.24
N ALA A 9 -18.36 -13.43 -62.62
CA ALA A 9 -19.04 -13.75 -61.38
C ALA A 9 -18.26 -13.16 -60.23
N LEU A 10 -18.86 -12.21 -59.53
CA LEU A 10 -18.33 -11.63 -58.31
C LEU A 10 -18.52 -12.59 -57.14
N VAL A 11 -17.43 -12.99 -56.53
CA VAL A 11 -17.46 -13.65 -55.22
C VAL A 11 -17.49 -12.57 -54.15
N VAL A 12 -18.63 -12.40 -53.51
CA VAL A 12 -18.77 -11.59 -52.29
C VAL A 12 -19.39 -12.48 -51.23
N VAL A 13 -18.56 -13.25 -50.55
CA VAL A 13 -18.93 -13.88 -49.28
C VAL A 13 -17.64 -14.12 -48.49
N ALA A 14 -17.17 -13.16 -47.74
CA ALA A 14 -16.31 -13.38 -46.57
C ALA A 14 -16.13 -12.04 -45.84
N GLY A 15 -17.05 -11.64 -45.03
CA GLY A 15 -16.94 -10.39 -44.28
C GLY A 15 -17.84 -10.21 -43.08
N LEU A 16 -18.60 -11.23 -42.66
CA LEU A 16 -19.57 -11.05 -41.59
C LEU A 16 -19.29 -11.91 -40.32
N SER A 17 -18.18 -12.60 -40.21
CA SER A 17 -17.99 -13.52 -39.07
C SER A 17 -17.04 -13.00 -37.97
N THR A 18 -16.44 -11.83 -38.08
CA THR A 18 -15.46 -11.34 -37.11
C THR A 18 -15.97 -10.28 -36.15
N ILE A 19 -17.15 -9.73 -36.32
CA ILE A 19 -17.68 -8.64 -35.46
C ILE A 19 -18.36 -9.20 -34.20
N ALA A 20 -18.88 -10.42 -34.22
CA ALA A 20 -19.57 -11.01 -33.08
C ALA A 20 -18.64 -11.47 -31.95
N SER A 21 -17.34 -11.65 -32.19
CA SER A 21 -16.38 -12.14 -31.18
C SER A 21 -15.80 -11.03 -30.30
N GLN A 22 -15.76 -9.79 -30.76
CA GLN A 22 -15.22 -8.68 -29.95
C GLN A 22 -16.23 -8.07 -28.98
N ALA A 23 -17.53 -8.18 -29.25
CA ALA A 23 -18.55 -7.66 -28.35
C ALA A 23 -18.72 -8.49 -27.06
N ARG A 24 -18.30 -9.75 -27.06
CA ARG A 24 -18.45 -10.66 -25.90
C ARG A 24 -17.32 -10.56 -24.87
N ALA A 25 -16.20 -9.95 -25.20
CA ALA A 25 -15.08 -9.76 -24.30
C ALA A 25 -15.24 -8.52 -23.39
N ALA A 26 -16.09 -7.57 -23.77
CA ALA A 26 -16.28 -6.31 -23.02
C ALA A 26 -17.32 -6.39 -21.88
N GLU A 27 -18.07 -7.47 -21.77
CA GLU A 27 -19.21 -7.56 -20.84
C GLU A 27 -18.91 -8.30 -19.52
N LYS A 28 -17.65 -8.64 -19.26
CA LYS A 28 -17.24 -9.40 -18.06
C LYS A 28 -16.56 -8.58 -16.97
N SER A 29 -16.63 -7.27 -16.99
CA SER A 29 -16.01 -6.41 -15.96
C SER A 29 -16.93 -5.27 -15.51
N LYS A 30 -18.06 -5.61 -14.89
CA LYS A 30 -18.80 -4.67 -14.03
C LYS A 30 -19.24 -5.38 -12.75
N LYS A 31 -18.30 -5.92 -11.96
CA LYS A 31 -18.48 -5.89 -10.51
C LYS A 31 -18.27 -4.43 -10.13
N GLY A 32 -19.34 -3.74 -9.75
CA GLY A 32 -19.24 -2.39 -9.24
C GLY A 32 -18.20 -2.34 -8.12
N GLY A 33 -17.32 -1.35 -8.14
CA GLY A 33 -16.34 -1.15 -7.08
C GLY A 33 -17.03 -0.92 -5.74
N THR A 34 -16.35 -1.24 -4.63
CA THR A 34 -16.79 -0.93 -3.27
C THR A 34 -16.14 0.38 -2.83
N ALA A 35 -16.93 1.32 -2.31
CA ALA A 35 -16.41 2.53 -1.66
C ALA A 35 -16.36 2.31 -0.15
N ILE A 36 -15.27 2.75 0.50
CA ILE A 36 -15.13 2.84 1.95
C ILE A 36 -15.07 4.32 2.29
N LEU A 37 -16.06 4.80 3.04
CA LEU A 37 -16.13 6.18 3.52
C LEU A 37 -16.18 6.12 5.05
N MET A 38 -15.08 6.50 5.70
CA MET A 38 -14.92 6.37 7.15
C MET A 38 -14.61 7.74 7.77
N PRO A 39 -15.58 8.40 8.38
CA PRO A 39 -15.33 9.63 9.14
C PRO A 39 -14.30 9.41 10.24
N ALA A 40 -13.52 10.43 10.59
CA ALA A 40 -12.47 10.31 11.61
C ALA A 40 -13.00 9.81 12.97
N GLY A 41 -14.22 10.18 13.34
CA GLY A 41 -14.87 9.71 14.57
C GLY A 41 -15.24 8.23 14.60
N ASP A 42 -15.29 7.58 13.44
CA ASP A 42 -15.64 6.15 13.31
C ASP A 42 -14.40 5.25 13.32
N ILE A 43 -13.19 5.84 13.27
CA ILE A 43 -11.92 5.11 13.29
C ILE A 43 -11.77 4.42 14.65
N LYS A 44 -11.60 3.11 14.63
CA LYS A 44 -11.45 2.28 15.82
C LYS A 44 -9.97 2.03 16.10
N TRP A 45 -9.46 2.62 17.17
CA TRP A 45 -8.10 2.45 17.62
C TRP A 45 -8.00 1.28 18.60
N THR A 46 -7.03 0.40 18.39
CA THR A 46 -6.67 -0.72 19.28
C THR A 46 -5.24 -0.56 19.76
N ASP A 47 -4.97 -0.97 20.98
CA ASP A 47 -3.61 -0.98 21.50
C ASP A 47 -2.76 -2.03 20.77
N VAL A 48 -1.47 -1.74 20.59
CA VAL A 48 -0.47 -2.68 20.09
C VAL A 48 0.27 -3.26 21.30
N PRO A 49 -0.03 -4.50 21.74
CA PRO A 49 0.44 -5.02 23.03
C PRO A 49 1.96 -5.01 23.19
N GLN A 50 2.72 -5.20 22.11
CA GLN A 50 4.18 -5.23 22.11
C GLN A 50 4.82 -3.85 22.34
N PHE A 51 4.04 -2.77 22.13
CA PHE A 51 4.54 -1.40 22.22
C PHE A 51 3.57 -0.53 23.06
N PRO A 52 3.77 -0.45 24.37
CA PRO A 52 2.88 0.33 25.25
C PRO A 52 2.68 1.76 24.75
N GLY A 53 1.41 2.17 24.66
CA GLY A 53 1.02 3.49 24.17
C GLY A 53 0.87 3.60 22.65
N VAL A 54 1.43 2.68 21.87
CA VAL A 54 1.20 2.62 20.42
C VAL A 54 -0.19 2.07 20.12
N LYS A 55 -0.89 2.70 19.20
CA LYS A 55 -2.22 2.27 18.74
C LYS A 55 -2.23 2.08 17.22
N MET A 56 -3.03 1.12 16.78
CA MET A 56 -3.28 0.85 15.36
C MET A 56 -4.79 0.94 15.09
N ALA A 57 -5.14 1.47 13.93
CA ALA A 57 -6.50 1.40 13.40
C ALA A 57 -6.47 0.78 12.01
N VAL A 58 -7.17 -0.32 11.82
CA VAL A 58 -7.29 -0.99 10.52
C VAL A 58 -8.35 -0.28 9.71
N LEU A 59 -7.97 0.28 8.55
CA LEU A 59 -8.87 0.93 7.61
C LEU A 59 -9.36 -0.04 6.53
N GLN A 60 -8.47 -0.95 6.11
CA GLN A 60 -8.78 -1.96 5.10
C GLN A 60 -7.81 -3.14 5.20
N GLY A 61 -8.28 -4.34 4.86
CA GLY A 61 -7.48 -5.56 4.90
C GLY A 61 -7.38 -6.16 6.29
N ASP A 62 -6.35 -6.99 6.50
CA ASP A 62 -6.13 -7.71 7.75
C ASP A 62 -4.62 -7.83 8.01
N PRO A 63 -4.08 -7.14 9.04
CA PRO A 63 -2.64 -7.15 9.34
C PRO A 63 -2.06 -8.53 9.63
N ASP A 64 -2.87 -9.45 10.14
CA ASP A 64 -2.42 -10.79 10.50
C ASP A 64 -2.41 -11.75 9.29
N LYS A 65 -3.09 -11.38 8.19
CA LYS A 65 -3.28 -12.26 7.03
C LYS A 65 -2.57 -11.79 5.77
N GLY A 66 -2.44 -10.48 5.56
CA GLY A 66 -1.87 -9.99 4.32
C GLY A 66 -1.84 -8.49 4.16
N ALA A 67 -1.93 -8.04 2.91
CA ALA A 67 -1.90 -6.63 2.57
C ALA A 67 -3.05 -5.86 3.24
N HIS A 68 -2.73 -4.69 3.76
CA HIS A 68 -3.66 -3.89 4.54
C HIS A 68 -3.29 -2.41 4.53
N HIS A 69 -4.27 -1.58 4.88
CA HIS A 69 -4.07 -0.15 5.11
C HIS A 69 -4.47 0.18 6.56
N THR A 70 -3.58 0.83 7.28
CA THR A 70 -3.75 1.17 8.69
C THR A 70 -3.37 2.61 8.98
N LEU A 71 -3.88 3.13 10.09
CA LEU A 71 -3.25 4.24 10.79
C LEU A 71 -2.47 3.69 11.98
N ILE A 72 -1.28 4.23 12.21
CA ILE A 72 -0.48 3.93 13.40
C ILE A 72 -0.26 5.24 14.16
N LYS A 73 -0.53 5.21 15.47
CA LYS A 73 -0.27 6.32 16.39
C LYS A 73 0.82 5.93 17.34
N LEU A 74 1.88 6.71 17.38
CA LEU A 74 2.98 6.57 18.34
C LEU A 74 2.92 7.75 19.31
N PRO A 75 3.01 7.51 20.63
CA PRO A 75 3.04 8.61 21.59
C PRO A 75 4.29 9.48 21.41
N ALA A 76 4.16 10.75 21.77
CA ALA A 76 5.28 11.68 21.78
C ALA A 76 6.46 11.13 22.60
N GLY A 77 7.67 11.18 22.05
CA GLY A 77 8.88 10.63 22.66
C GLY A 77 9.06 9.11 22.50
N PHE A 78 8.15 8.42 21.85
CA PHE A 78 8.27 6.97 21.57
C PHE A 78 9.54 6.65 20.79
N THR A 79 10.15 5.51 21.10
CA THR A 79 11.28 4.96 20.35
C THR A 79 11.12 3.45 20.20
N ALA A 80 11.10 2.97 18.97
CA ALA A 80 11.33 1.56 18.64
C ALA A 80 12.81 1.39 18.29
N PRO A 81 13.50 0.43 18.94
CA PRO A 81 14.94 0.16 18.69
C PRO A 81 15.14 -0.36 17.27
N LEU A 82 16.38 -0.65 16.91
CA LEU A 82 16.74 -1.15 15.59
C LEU A 82 15.94 -2.40 15.24
N HIS A 83 15.20 -2.34 14.14
CA HIS A 83 14.32 -3.41 13.67
C HIS A 83 14.14 -3.34 12.16
N HIS A 84 13.49 -4.35 11.61
CA HIS A 84 12.96 -4.34 10.26
C HIS A 84 11.51 -4.88 10.24
N HIS A 85 10.85 -4.76 9.09
CA HIS A 85 9.57 -5.40 8.82
C HIS A 85 9.76 -6.43 7.70
N THR A 86 9.07 -7.57 7.80
CA THR A 86 9.15 -8.60 6.74
C THR A 86 8.49 -8.12 5.45
N SER A 87 7.40 -7.37 5.57
CA SER A 87 6.65 -6.85 4.43
C SER A 87 7.05 -5.41 4.11
N ASP A 88 7.12 -5.12 2.81
CA ASP A 88 7.29 -3.75 2.34
C ASP A 88 6.11 -2.88 2.78
N HIS A 89 6.42 -1.66 3.18
CA HIS A 89 5.39 -0.70 3.55
C HIS A 89 5.74 0.73 3.10
N TYR A 90 4.70 1.51 2.94
CA TYR A 90 4.71 2.85 2.37
C TYR A 90 3.85 3.74 3.24
N ALA A 91 4.37 4.87 3.71
CA ALA A 91 3.65 5.66 4.68
C ALA A 91 3.76 7.16 4.44
N THR A 92 2.74 7.87 4.92
CA THR A 92 2.71 9.34 4.97
C THR A 92 2.52 9.78 6.41
N VAL A 93 3.30 10.74 6.85
CA VAL A 93 3.17 11.37 8.15
C VAL A 93 1.97 12.32 8.14
N LEU A 94 1.00 12.08 9.03
CA LEU A 94 -0.21 12.90 9.17
C LEU A 94 -0.09 13.93 10.30
N SER A 95 0.56 13.56 11.40
CA SER A 95 0.83 14.48 12.53
C SER A 95 2.11 14.10 13.26
N GLY A 96 2.63 15.02 14.08
CA GLY A 96 3.90 14.86 14.77
C GLY A 96 5.09 14.88 13.81
N THR A 97 6.29 14.64 14.33
CA THR A 97 7.50 14.50 13.51
C THR A 97 8.08 13.11 13.72
N MET A 98 8.05 12.29 12.68
CA MET A 98 8.73 11.01 12.67
C MET A 98 10.23 11.22 12.51
N VAL A 99 11.02 10.45 13.24
CA VAL A 99 12.48 10.48 13.15
C VAL A 99 12.98 9.07 12.90
N PHE A 100 13.70 8.89 11.82
CA PHE A 100 14.29 7.61 11.44
C PHE A 100 15.79 7.68 11.45
N THR A 101 16.43 6.62 11.95
CA THR A 101 17.88 6.39 11.74
C THR A 101 18.06 5.21 10.81
N VAL A 102 18.64 5.45 9.64
CA VAL A 102 18.93 4.46 8.61
C VAL A 102 20.41 4.57 8.23
N ASP A 103 21.15 3.46 8.28
CA ASP A 103 22.60 3.42 8.01
C ASP A 103 23.38 4.48 8.82
N GLY A 104 23.00 4.68 10.08
CA GLY A 104 23.64 5.64 10.98
C GLY A 104 23.28 7.13 10.72
N LYS A 105 22.40 7.40 9.76
CA LYS A 105 21.95 8.77 9.45
C LYS A 105 20.54 8.99 9.98
N GLU A 106 20.37 10.03 10.78
CA GLU A 106 19.06 10.45 11.27
C GLU A 106 18.38 11.39 10.28
N GLN A 107 17.08 11.18 10.06
CA GLN A 107 16.23 12.04 9.26
C GLN A 107 14.94 12.34 9.98
N ARG A 108 14.52 13.61 9.97
CA ARG A 108 13.30 14.11 10.57
C ARG A 108 12.24 14.36 9.50
N LEU A 109 11.07 13.80 9.68
CA LEU A 109 9.96 13.83 8.72
C LEU A 109 8.73 14.47 9.36
N PRO A 110 8.47 15.77 9.12
CA PRO A 110 7.28 16.47 9.60
C PRO A 110 6.01 16.00 8.85
N PRO A 111 4.81 16.46 9.26
CA PRO A 111 3.55 16.16 8.57
C PRO A 111 3.62 16.45 7.06
N GLY A 112 3.01 15.57 6.25
CA GLY A 112 3.07 15.60 4.79
C GLY A 112 4.28 14.88 4.19
N SER A 113 5.26 14.47 5.01
CA SER A 113 6.40 13.70 4.53
C SER A 113 5.99 12.27 4.19
N TYR A 114 6.70 11.69 3.22
CA TYR A 114 6.56 10.29 2.80
C TYR A 114 7.82 9.51 3.17
N PHE A 115 7.64 8.23 3.52
CA PHE A 115 8.72 7.26 3.65
C PHE A 115 8.29 5.87 3.23
N SER A 116 9.25 5.01 2.92
CA SER A 116 9.01 3.60 2.67
C SER A 116 10.18 2.77 3.15
N PHE A 117 9.88 1.57 3.62
CA PHE A 117 10.88 0.55 3.90
C PHE A 117 10.54 -0.71 3.12
N THR A 118 11.50 -1.18 2.33
CA THR A 118 11.38 -2.35 1.47
C THR A 118 12.57 -3.26 1.68
N GLY A 119 12.44 -4.55 1.30
CA GLY A 119 13.54 -5.50 1.35
C GLY A 119 14.13 -5.72 2.75
N LYS A 120 13.31 -5.62 3.80
CA LYS A 120 13.73 -5.77 5.21
C LYS A 120 14.82 -4.76 5.62
N LYS A 121 14.72 -3.52 5.13
CA LYS A 121 15.66 -2.47 5.49
C LYS A 121 15.57 -2.14 6.99
N THR A 122 16.68 -2.30 7.70
CA THR A 122 16.77 -2.02 9.13
C THR A 122 16.76 -0.53 9.43
N HIS A 123 16.06 -0.15 10.50
CA HIS A 123 15.93 1.24 10.92
C HIS A 123 15.56 1.36 12.41
N ILE A 124 15.83 2.54 12.97
CA ILE A 124 15.30 2.97 14.27
C ILE A 124 14.17 3.94 13.98
N THR A 125 13.05 3.79 14.69
CA THR A 125 11.89 4.68 14.56
C THR A 125 11.66 5.44 15.86
N LYS A 126 11.49 6.77 15.75
CA LYS A 126 11.11 7.60 16.89
C LYS A 126 9.96 8.51 16.50
N CYS A 127 9.13 8.84 17.47
CA CYS A 127 8.26 10.01 17.41
C CYS A 127 8.90 11.12 18.25
N ASP A 128 9.07 12.28 17.68
CA ASP A 128 9.65 13.43 18.39
C ASP A 128 8.80 13.83 19.61
N ALA A 129 9.41 14.49 20.56
CA ALA A 129 8.70 14.98 21.73
C ALA A 129 7.68 16.08 21.36
N GLY A 130 6.61 16.20 22.15
CA GLY A 130 5.65 17.30 22.08
C GLY A 130 4.30 16.92 21.48
N THR A 131 4.26 16.15 20.39
CA THR A 131 2.99 15.75 19.73
C THR A 131 3.05 14.31 19.27
N ASP A 132 1.98 13.56 19.52
CA ASP A 132 1.85 12.18 19.00
C ASP A 132 2.02 12.15 17.48
N CYS A 133 2.78 11.17 17.02
CA CYS A 133 2.92 10.92 15.60
C CYS A 133 1.78 10.02 15.11
N VAL A 134 1.17 10.40 13.99
CA VAL A 134 0.21 9.57 13.27
C VAL A 134 0.70 9.40 11.84
N ILE A 135 0.72 8.16 11.39
CA ILE A 135 1.05 7.82 10.01
C ILE A 135 -0.09 7.06 9.35
N SER A 136 -0.28 7.30 8.05
CA SER A 136 -1.06 6.43 7.17
C SER A 136 -0.11 5.41 6.57
N ASN A 137 -0.38 4.12 6.75
CA ASN A 137 0.55 3.04 6.42
C ASN A 137 -0.10 2.01 5.49
N ASP A 138 0.46 1.85 4.30
CA ASP A 138 0.07 0.87 3.29
C ASP A 138 1.10 -0.27 3.28
N VAL A 139 0.68 -1.46 3.65
CA VAL A 139 1.54 -2.62 3.85
C VAL A 139 1.22 -3.71 2.82
N ARG A 140 2.25 -4.27 2.20
CA ARG A 140 2.10 -5.25 1.10
C ARG A 140 1.96 -6.70 1.56
N GLY A 141 1.92 -6.95 2.86
CA GLY A 141 1.77 -8.28 3.43
C GLY A 141 1.35 -8.21 4.89
N LYS A 142 1.71 -9.21 5.68
CA LYS A 142 1.45 -9.20 7.12
C LYS A 142 2.30 -8.13 7.82
N TRP A 143 1.77 -7.59 8.91
CA TRP A 143 2.52 -6.67 9.76
C TRP A 143 3.32 -7.43 10.81
N ASP A 144 4.58 -7.09 10.95
CA ASP A 144 5.44 -7.53 12.03
C ASP A 144 6.45 -6.43 12.37
N VAL A 145 7.11 -6.59 13.50
CA VAL A 145 8.29 -5.80 13.89
C VAL A 145 9.33 -6.81 14.37
N VAL A 146 10.38 -6.98 13.60
CA VAL A 146 11.45 -7.95 13.87
C VAL A 146 12.66 -7.22 14.43
N PRO A 147 12.95 -7.37 15.75
CA PRO A 147 14.11 -6.74 16.37
C PRO A 147 15.42 -7.27 15.77
N GLU A 148 16.40 -6.40 15.63
CA GLU A 148 17.78 -6.77 15.28
C GLU A 148 18.58 -6.99 16.58
N GLU A 149 18.70 -8.24 17.00
CA GLU A 149 19.50 -8.60 18.17
C GLU A 149 21.00 -8.41 17.90
N GLY A 150 21.71 -7.78 18.83
CA GLY A 150 23.19 -7.71 18.84
C GLY A 150 23.85 -6.69 17.93
N LYS A 151 23.11 -5.91 17.15
CA LYS A 151 23.66 -4.75 16.43
C LYS A 151 23.29 -3.45 17.16
N ALA A 152 23.93 -3.22 18.33
CA ALA A 152 23.98 -1.86 18.83
C ALA A 152 24.49 -0.96 17.69
N ALA A 153 23.76 0.13 17.40
CA ALA A 153 24.23 1.10 16.42
C ALA A 153 25.66 1.47 16.78
N LYS A 154 26.62 1.10 15.94
CA LYS A 154 27.96 1.67 16.05
C LYS A 154 27.80 3.16 15.82
N MET A 155 27.82 3.92 16.91
CA MET A 155 27.94 5.38 16.89
C MET A 155 29.27 5.79 16.24
#